data_dfdbcbbe57b9de07d5cfe3ee5040733a
#
_entry.id   dfdbcbbe57b9de07d5cfe3ee5040733a
#
_cell.length_a   1.000
_cell.length_b   1.000
_cell.length_c   1.000
_cell.angle_alpha   90.00
_cell.angle_beta   90.00
_cell.angle_gamma   90.00
#
_symmetry.space_group_name_H-M   'P 1'
#
loop_
_entity.id
_entity.type
_entity.pdbx_description
1 polymer ?
#
loop_
_entity_poly.entity_id
_entity_poly.type
_entity_poly.pdbx_seq_one_letter_code
_entity_poly.pdbx_strand_id
1 'polypeptide(L)'
;MRRIRTASNSALALAVVFLLPPSPASAQEVALVAPDAKEVARGYRTEELKLRLVVNDKGEIIGRIDDFIFGRDNGPIFAVLRVGDFVGLEGELVAVPFRNLKLDNSSGQIVLPGASRTALQKLPVFLYNR
;
A
#
# COMPACT_ATOMS: atom_id res chain seq x y z
N MET A 1 58.60 50.67 50.05
CA MET A 1 58.56 49.39 49.35
C MET A 1 57.17 48.97 49.13
N ARG A 2 56.91 48.92 47.90
CA ARG A 2 55.56 48.59 47.52
C ARG A 2 55.49 47.19 47.01
N ARG A 3 54.56 46.41 47.51
CA ARG A 3 54.32 45.11 47.04
C ARG A 3 53.18 45.05 46.07
N ILE A 4 53.47 44.59 44.98
CA ILE A 4 52.41 44.35 43.99
C ILE A 4 51.83 42.99 44.26
N ARG A 5 50.61 42.99 44.59
CA ARG A 5 49.89 41.73 44.69
C ARG A 5 49.28 41.43 43.38
N THR A 6 49.82 40.47 42.81
CA THR A 6 49.15 39.88 41.66
C THR A 6 48.05 39.00 42.19
N ALA A 7 46.86 39.46 42.12
CA ALA A 7 45.73 38.59 42.34
C ALA A 7 45.70 37.56 41.22
N SER A 8 46.03 36.38 41.53
CA SER A 8 45.79 35.31 40.60
C SER A 8 44.30 35.04 40.52
N ASN A 9 43.69 35.61 39.52
CA ASN A 9 42.34 35.21 39.21
C ASN A 9 42.42 33.83 38.57
N SER A 10 42.27 32.85 39.41
CA SER A 10 41.93 31.55 38.89
C SER A 10 40.52 31.62 38.37
N ALA A 11 40.42 31.85 37.07
CA ALA A 11 39.16 31.71 36.44
C ALA A 11 38.81 30.24 36.41
N LEU A 12 37.93 29.85 37.31
CA LEU A 12 37.29 28.55 37.21
C LEU A 12 36.41 28.60 35.99
N ALA A 13 36.95 28.07 34.92
CA ALA A 13 36.12 27.77 33.79
C ALA A 13 35.24 26.57 34.16
N LEU A 14 34.01 26.87 34.56
CA LEU A 14 33.02 25.85 34.70
C LEU A 14 32.65 25.41 33.29
N ALA A 15 33.25 24.33 32.86
CA ALA A 15 32.78 23.64 31.68
C ALA A 15 31.45 22.95 32.06
N VAL A 16 30.37 23.60 31.81
CA VAL A 16 29.05 22.98 31.92
C VAL A 16 28.92 22.08 30.72
N VAL A 17 29.20 20.82 30.93
CA VAL A 17 28.89 19.80 29.95
C VAL A 17 27.39 19.60 30.02
N PHE A 18 26.67 20.19 29.09
CA PHE A 18 25.28 19.85 28.87
C PHE A 18 25.23 18.45 28.26
N LEU A 19 25.05 17.48 29.09
CA LEU A 19 24.59 16.17 28.64
C LEU A 19 23.14 16.34 28.23
N LEU A 20 22.92 16.61 26.94
CA LEU A 20 21.61 16.50 26.38
C LEU A 20 21.17 15.05 26.52
N PRO A 21 20.03 14.77 27.15
CA PRO A 21 19.51 13.42 27.12
C PRO A 21 19.35 13.02 25.66
N PRO A 22 19.77 11.79 25.29
CA PRO A 22 19.51 11.32 23.95
C PRO A 22 18.01 11.43 23.74
N SER A 23 17.61 12.25 22.77
CA SER A 23 16.25 12.27 22.32
C SER A 23 15.87 10.83 22.03
N PRO A 24 14.78 10.29 22.61
CA PRO A 24 14.34 8.98 22.20
C PRO A 24 14.20 9.05 20.68
N ALA A 25 14.99 8.24 19.98
CA ALA A 25 14.93 8.17 18.54
C ALA A 25 13.47 7.84 18.20
N SER A 26 12.75 8.90 17.96
CA SER A 26 11.43 8.96 17.37
C SER A 26 10.56 7.72 17.57
N ALA A 27 9.87 7.66 18.68
CA ALA A 27 8.48 7.38 18.48
C ALA A 27 7.90 8.61 17.74
N GLN A 28 8.00 8.64 16.44
CA GLN A 28 7.11 9.47 15.66
C GLN A 28 5.73 8.87 15.93
N GLU A 29 5.03 9.48 16.85
CA GLU A 29 3.59 9.28 16.92
C GLU A 29 3.08 9.71 15.55
N VAL A 30 2.81 8.73 14.69
CA VAL A 30 2.05 8.99 13.49
C VAL A 30 0.68 9.40 13.99
N ALA A 31 0.42 10.70 13.97
CA ALA A 31 -0.89 11.20 14.30
C ALA A 31 -1.90 10.54 13.39
N LEU A 32 -2.93 9.92 13.98
CA LEU A 32 -4.02 9.38 13.20
C LEU A 32 -4.68 10.53 12.44
N VAL A 33 -4.62 10.47 11.13
CA VAL A 33 -5.33 11.42 10.28
C VAL A 33 -6.75 10.92 10.13
N ALA A 34 -7.69 11.75 10.57
CA ALA A 34 -9.11 11.44 10.41
C ALA A 34 -9.50 11.64 8.94
N PRO A 35 -9.90 10.58 8.21
CA PRO A 35 -10.40 10.73 6.86
C PRO A 35 -11.80 11.35 6.88
N ASP A 36 -12.18 11.97 5.77
CA ASP A 36 -13.56 12.40 5.58
C ASP A 36 -14.47 11.18 5.41
N ALA A 37 -15.39 11.01 6.33
CA ALA A 37 -16.30 9.86 6.33
C ALA A 37 -17.17 9.79 5.07
N LYS A 38 -17.52 10.94 4.48
CA LYS A 38 -18.29 10.97 3.23
C LYS A 38 -17.48 10.46 2.04
N GLU A 39 -16.21 10.81 2.00
CA GLU A 39 -15.31 10.29 0.96
C GLU A 39 -15.09 8.79 1.11
N VAL A 40 -14.91 8.31 2.34
CA VAL A 40 -14.80 6.89 2.60
C VAL A 40 -16.06 6.14 2.16
N ALA A 41 -17.23 6.70 2.45
CA ALA A 41 -18.51 6.07 2.11
C ALA A 41 -18.77 5.98 0.59
N ARG A 42 -18.08 6.78 -0.21
CA ARG A 42 -18.16 6.71 -1.69
C ARG A 42 -17.30 5.59 -2.27
N GLY A 43 -16.40 5.04 -1.47
CA GLY A 43 -15.54 3.96 -1.91
C GLY A 43 -16.30 2.66 -2.07
N TYR A 44 -15.63 1.69 -2.65
CA TYR A 44 -16.17 0.35 -2.81
C TYR A 44 -15.79 -0.52 -1.61
N ARG A 45 -16.74 -1.24 -1.11
CA ARG A 45 -16.45 -2.30 -0.14
C ARG A 45 -15.88 -3.50 -0.89
N THR A 46 -14.93 -4.18 -0.27
CA THR A 46 -14.32 -5.36 -0.89
C THR A 46 -15.35 -6.43 -1.24
N GLU A 47 -16.37 -6.59 -0.39
CA GLU A 47 -17.45 -7.55 -0.63
C GLU A 47 -18.31 -7.20 -1.86
N GLU A 48 -18.42 -5.93 -2.18
CA GLU A 48 -19.13 -5.49 -3.39
C GLU A 48 -18.34 -5.83 -4.66
N LEU A 49 -17.03 -5.88 -4.55
CA LEU A 49 -16.14 -6.16 -5.68
C LEU A 49 -15.91 -7.65 -5.88
N LYS A 50 -15.98 -8.44 -4.81
CA LYS A 50 -15.84 -9.89 -4.90
C LYS A 50 -16.96 -10.48 -5.75
N LEU A 51 -16.60 -11.46 -6.56
CA LEU A 51 -17.50 -12.17 -7.49
C LEU A 51 -18.00 -11.30 -8.66
N ARG A 52 -17.62 -10.04 -8.75
CA ARG A 52 -17.94 -9.24 -9.92
C ARG A 52 -17.20 -9.74 -11.15
N LEU A 53 -17.89 -9.61 -12.28
CA LEU A 53 -17.31 -9.93 -13.57
C LEU A 53 -16.20 -8.95 -13.92
N VAL A 54 -15.12 -9.48 -14.43
CA VAL A 54 -14.02 -8.69 -14.99
C VAL A 54 -14.03 -8.90 -16.50
N VAL A 55 -13.99 -7.80 -17.21
CA VAL A 55 -13.98 -7.78 -18.68
C VAL A 55 -12.70 -7.11 -19.16
N ASN A 56 -12.33 -7.37 -20.40
CA ASN A 56 -11.21 -6.67 -21.05
C ASN A 56 -11.70 -5.45 -21.84
N ASP A 57 -10.80 -4.81 -22.58
CA ASP A 57 -11.09 -3.61 -23.38
C ASP A 57 -12.18 -3.84 -24.45
N LYS A 58 -12.34 -5.09 -24.89
CA LYS A 58 -13.31 -5.49 -25.90
C LYS A 58 -14.65 -5.89 -25.31
N GLY A 59 -14.80 -5.79 -23.97
CA GLY A 59 -16.00 -6.23 -23.28
C GLY A 59 -16.12 -7.75 -23.13
N GLU A 60 -15.07 -8.50 -23.43
CA GLU A 60 -15.06 -9.95 -23.26
C GLU A 60 -14.90 -10.30 -21.77
N ILE A 61 -15.72 -11.21 -21.28
CA ILE A 61 -15.66 -11.65 -19.86
C ILE A 61 -14.46 -12.55 -19.70
N ILE A 62 -13.52 -12.12 -18.85
CA ILE A 62 -12.30 -12.88 -18.58
C ILE A 62 -12.36 -13.70 -17.30
N GLY A 63 -13.22 -13.31 -16.36
CA GLY A 63 -13.36 -14.02 -15.11
C GLY A 63 -14.10 -13.22 -14.06
N ARG A 64 -13.85 -13.55 -12.80
CA ARG A 64 -14.44 -12.89 -11.64
C ARG A 64 -13.36 -12.59 -10.61
N ILE A 65 -13.58 -11.57 -9.81
CA ILE A 65 -12.73 -11.31 -8.66
C ILE A 65 -12.99 -12.37 -7.59
N ASP A 66 -11.92 -13.04 -7.18
CA ASP A 66 -11.97 -14.04 -6.11
C ASP A 66 -11.64 -13.41 -4.76
N ASP A 67 -10.57 -12.65 -4.68
CA ASP A 67 -10.15 -11.99 -3.44
C ASP A 67 -9.17 -10.85 -3.73
N PHE A 68 -8.77 -10.18 -2.67
CA PHE A 68 -7.73 -9.16 -2.69
C PHE A 68 -6.60 -9.55 -1.75
N ILE A 69 -5.38 -9.22 -2.13
CA ILE A 69 -4.21 -9.42 -1.29
C ILE A 69 -3.53 -8.09 -1.08
N PHE A 70 -3.36 -7.73 0.18
CA PHE A 70 -2.61 -6.55 0.58
C PHE A 70 -1.15 -6.96 0.73
N GLY A 71 -0.26 -6.31 -0.03
CA GLY A 71 1.16 -6.54 0.11
C GLY A 71 1.63 -6.18 1.53
N ARG A 72 2.64 -6.89 2.01
CA ARG A 72 3.22 -6.60 3.32
C ARG A 72 3.92 -5.25 3.30
N ASP A 73 4.09 -4.65 4.47
CA ASP A 73 4.82 -3.38 4.66
C ASP A 73 4.26 -2.24 3.81
N ASN A 74 2.93 -2.09 3.79
CA ASN A 74 2.23 -1.12 2.96
C ASN A 74 2.52 -1.29 1.45
N GLY A 75 2.79 -2.52 1.05
CA GLY A 75 3.02 -2.86 -0.34
C GLY A 75 1.76 -2.74 -1.20
N PRO A 76 1.87 -3.05 -2.49
CA PRO A 76 0.76 -2.93 -3.42
C PRO A 76 -0.38 -3.88 -3.08
N ILE A 77 -1.57 -3.51 -3.52
CA ILE A 77 -2.76 -4.36 -3.43
C ILE A 77 -2.89 -5.13 -4.74
N PHE A 78 -3.15 -6.42 -4.63
CA PHE A 78 -3.40 -7.30 -5.76
C PHE A 78 -4.85 -7.77 -5.76
N ALA A 79 -5.41 -7.87 -6.95
CA ALA A 79 -6.68 -8.55 -7.14
C ALA A 79 -6.38 -9.98 -7.62
N VAL A 80 -7.00 -10.96 -7.00
CA VAL A 80 -6.95 -12.35 -7.42
C VAL A 80 -8.17 -12.62 -8.27
N LEU A 81 -7.95 -13.00 -9.50
CA LEU A 81 -9.00 -13.29 -10.47
C LEU A 81 -9.11 -14.79 -10.69
N ARG A 82 -10.34 -15.28 -10.65
CA ARG A 82 -10.66 -16.61 -11.13
C ARG A 82 -10.98 -16.49 -12.61
N VAL A 83 -10.08 -16.96 -13.44
CA VAL A 83 -10.26 -16.87 -14.90
C VAL A 83 -11.19 -17.95 -15.39
N GLY A 84 -12.03 -17.57 -16.34
CA GLY A 84 -12.99 -18.47 -16.95
C GLY A 84 -12.46 -19.11 -18.24
N ASP A 85 -13.37 -19.71 -18.99
CA ASP A 85 -13.07 -20.45 -20.23
C ASP A 85 -12.39 -19.61 -21.30
N PHE A 86 -12.53 -18.30 -21.23
CA PHE A 86 -11.95 -17.37 -22.19
C PHE A 86 -10.46 -17.59 -22.41
N VAL A 87 -9.74 -17.92 -21.34
CA VAL A 87 -8.29 -18.09 -21.40
C VAL A 87 -7.84 -19.55 -21.44
N GLY A 88 -8.76 -20.50 -21.41
CA GLY A 88 -8.42 -21.92 -21.34
C GLY A 88 -7.81 -22.34 -20.00
N LEU A 89 -7.97 -21.54 -18.96
CA LEU A 89 -7.45 -21.78 -17.63
C LEU A 89 -8.62 -21.95 -16.64
N GLU A 90 -9.56 -22.78 -16.95
CA GLU A 90 -10.80 -22.97 -16.21
C GLU A 90 -10.61 -23.04 -14.69
N GLY A 91 -11.14 -22.03 -14.00
CA GLY A 91 -11.13 -21.99 -12.55
C GLY A 91 -9.78 -21.73 -11.91
N GLU A 92 -8.73 -21.51 -12.68
CA GLU A 92 -7.43 -21.14 -12.15
C GLU A 92 -7.40 -19.68 -11.70
N LEU A 93 -6.52 -19.40 -10.76
CA LEU A 93 -6.37 -18.05 -10.20
C LEU A 93 -5.16 -17.38 -10.81
N VAL A 94 -5.28 -16.09 -11.08
CA VAL A 94 -4.18 -15.22 -11.43
C VAL A 94 -4.23 -13.96 -10.58
N ALA A 95 -3.08 -13.40 -10.24
CA ALA A 95 -3.00 -12.17 -9.47
C ALA A 95 -2.56 -11.02 -10.39
N VAL A 96 -3.27 -9.90 -10.30
CA VAL A 96 -2.93 -8.68 -11.02
C VAL A 96 -2.87 -7.51 -10.05
N PRO A 97 -2.03 -6.49 -10.31
CA PRO A 97 -2.05 -5.29 -9.47
C PRO A 97 -3.44 -4.64 -9.52
N PHE A 98 -3.97 -4.32 -8.37
CA PHE A 98 -5.29 -3.70 -8.27
C PHE A 98 -5.38 -2.40 -9.08
N ARG A 99 -4.30 -1.63 -9.13
CA ARG A 99 -4.22 -0.38 -9.90
C ARG A 99 -4.48 -0.57 -11.41
N ASN A 100 -4.33 -1.77 -11.92
CA ASN A 100 -4.58 -2.07 -13.35
C ASN A 100 -6.07 -2.27 -13.64
N LEU A 101 -6.88 -2.43 -12.61
CA LEU A 101 -8.32 -2.55 -12.76
C LEU A 101 -8.96 -1.17 -12.84
N LYS A 102 -9.90 -1.01 -13.74
CA LYS A 102 -10.77 0.16 -13.82
C LYS A 102 -12.15 -0.22 -13.31
N LEU A 103 -12.58 0.49 -12.28
CA LEU A 103 -13.90 0.32 -11.71
C LEU A 103 -14.85 1.25 -12.48
N ASP A 104 -15.56 0.71 -13.43
CA ASP A 104 -16.53 1.46 -14.21
C ASP A 104 -17.87 1.49 -13.48
N ASN A 105 -18.29 2.69 -13.08
CA ASN A 105 -19.53 2.90 -12.33
C ASN A 105 -20.79 2.79 -13.21
N SER A 106 -20.67 2.97 -14.52
CA SER A 106 -21.83 3.03 -15.40
C SER A 106 -22.42 1.67 -15.71
N SER A 107 -21.56 0.65 -15.88
CA SER A 107 -21.97 -0.71 -16.21
C SER A 107 -21.94 -1.68 -15.04
N GLY A 108 -21.31 -1.29 -13.92
CA GLY A 108 -21.04 -2.18 -12.79
C GLY A 108 -19.98 -3.22 -13.08
N GLN A 109 -19.37 -3.22 -14.24
CA GLN A 109 -18.33 -4.14 -14.64
C GLN A 109 -16.96 -3.58 -14.25
N ILE A 110 -16.04 -4.50 -13.97
CA ILE A 110 -14.65 -4.15 -13.72
C ILE A 110 -13.88 -4.43 -15.00
N VAL A 111 -13.13 -3.44 -15.47
CA VAL A 111 -12.35 -3.55 -16.71
C VAL A 111 -10.88 -3.75 -16.37
N LEU A 112 -10.28 -4.77 -16.95
CA LEU A 112 -8.84 -4.98 -16.92
C LEU A 112 -8.30 -4.71 -18.33
N PRO A 113 -7.80 -3.50 -18.60
CA PRO A 113 -7.24 -3.16 -19.91
C PRO A 113 -6.06 -4.05 -20.26
N GLY A 114 -5.96 -4.45 -21.51
CA GLY A 114 -4.86 -5.29 -22.00
C GLY A 114 -4.99 -6.77 -21.65
N ALA A 115 -6.09 -7.19 -21.05
CA ALA A 115 -6.31 -8.58 -20.68
C ALA A 115 -6.79 -9.40 -21.87
N SER A 116 -5.89 -9.60 -22.83
CA SER A 116 -6.10 -10.55 -23.90
C SER A 116 -5.86 -11.97 -23.38
N ARG A 117 -6.35 -12.97 -24.12
CA ARG A 117 -6.07 -14.37 -23.82
C ARG A 117 -4.56 -14.62 -23.69
N THR A 118 -3.79 -14.13 -24.65
CA THR A 118 -2.34 -14.28 -24.65
C THR A 118 -1.68 -13.63 -23.45
N ALA A 119 -2.11 -12.43 -23.07
CA ALA A 119 -1.56 -11.72 -21.92
C ALA A 119 -1.84 -12.47 -20.63
N LEU A 120 -3.06 -12.98 -20.45
CA LEU A 120 -3.44 -13.72 -19.25
C LEU A 120 -2.72 -15.06 -19.16
N GLN A 121 -2.51 -15.75 -20.27
CA GLN A 121 -1.78 -17.01 -20.31
C GLN A 121 -0.32 -16.87 -19.91
N LYS A 122 0.26 -15.69 -20.06
CA LYS A 122 1.63 -15.40 -19.61
C LYS A 122 1.75 -15.17 -18.13
N LEU A 123 0.64 -14.92 -17.43
CA LEU A 123 0.65 -14.74 -15.99
C LEU A 123 0.81 -16.10 -15.31
N PRO A 124 1.60 -16.16 -14.23
CA PRO A 124 1.70 -17.38 -13.45
C PRO A 124 0.37 -17.69 -12.76
N VAL A 125 0.07 -18.98 -12.64
CA VAL A 125 -1.05 -19.44 -11.83
C VAL A 125 -0.77 -19.07 -10.37
N PHE A 126 -1.75 -18.46 -9.73
CA PHE A 126 -1.64 -18.05 -8.35
C PHE A 126 -2.23 -19.13 -7.43
N LEU A 127 -1.52 -19.44 -6.37
CA LEU A 127 -1.97 -20.32 -5.30
C LEU A 127 -1.90 -19.58 -3.97
N TYR A 128 -2.97 -19.65 -3.18
CA TYR A 128 -2.93 -19.10 -1.83
C TYR A 128 -1.96 -19.90 -0.96
N ASN A 129 -1.14 -19.20 -0.21
CA ASN A 129 -0.36 -19.86 0.83
C ASN A 129 -1.31 -20.29 1.96
N ARG A 130 -1.26 -21.54 2.29
CA ARG A 130 -1.99 -22.11 3.42
C ARG A 130 -1.13 -22.12 4.67
#